data_ec6c8813cccd8931a5b5d0a462ec4cfb
#
_entry.id   ec6c8813cccd8931a5b5d0a462ec4cfb
#
_cell.length_a   1.000
_cell.length_b   1.000
_cell.length_c   1.000
_cell.angle_alpha   90.00
_cell.angle_beta   90.00
_cell.angle_gamma   90.00
#
_symmetry.space_group_name_H-M   'P 1'
#
loop_
_entity.id
_entity.type
_entity.pdbx_description
1 polymer ?
#
loop_
_entity_poly.entity_id
_entity_poly.type
_entity_poly.pdbx_seq_one_letter_code
_entity_poly.pdbx_strand_id
1 'polypeptide(L)'
;MKGMGNVMKQAQKLQAKMQRLQEEMAEKTIETTSGGGMVKVVASGKQQIISIQIEKEVVDPDDVEMLQDLILAAVNDALLKSQEMVTQEMSKLTGGLNIPGLM
;
A
#
# COMPACT_ATOMS: atom_id res chain seq x y z
N MET A 1 -29.83 -12.58 27.25
CA MET A 1 -29.47 -12.20 25.89
C MET A 1 -28.05 -12.58 25.52
N LYS A 2 -27.86 -13.86 25.43
CA LYS A 2 -26.54 -14.41 25.18
C LYS A 2 -26.02 -14.10 23.77
N GLY A 3 -26.91 -13.89 22.80
CA GLY A 3 -26.53 -13.64 21.43
C GLY A 3 -25.87 -12.30 21.18
N MET A 4 -26.30 -11.26 21.90
CA MET A 4 -25.72 -9.92 21.75
C MET A 4 -24.31 -9.83 22.32
N GLY A 5 -24.05 -10.53 23.43
CA GLY A 5 -22.70 -10.58 23.99
C GLY A 5 -21.69 -11.23 23.05
N ASN A 6 -22.11 -12.29 22.33
CA ASN A 6 -21.25 -12.95 21.37
C ASN A 6 -20.99 -12.09 20.13
N VAL A 7 -22.03 -11.39 19.66
CA VAL A 7 -21.89 -10.50 18.51
C VAL A 7 -20.92 -9.35 18.84
N MET A 8 -21.04 -8.78 20.03
CA MET A 8 -20.12 -7.72 20.44
C MET A 8 -18.68 -8.21 20.57
N LYS A 9 -18.50 -9.41 21.12
CA LYS A 9 -17.15 -9.99 21.22
C LYS A 9 -16.54 -10.24 19.85
N GLN A 10 -17.35 -10.73 18.90
CA GLN A 10 -16.88 -10.96 17.53
C GLN A 10 -16.54 -9.65 16.85
N ALA A 11 -17.36 -8.61 17.05
CA ALA A 11 -17.08 -7.29 16.49
C ALA A 11 -15.78 -6.71 17.05
N GLN A 12 -15.56 -6.86 18.36
CA GLN A 12 -14.34 -6.37 19.00
C GLN A 12 -13.12 -7.13 18.50
N LYS A 13 -13.23 -8.44 18.32
CA LYS A 13 -12.14 -9.25 17.79
C LYS A 13 -11.80 -8.87 16.36
N LEU A 14 -12.82 -8.64 15.54
CA LEU A 14 -12.61 -8.23 14.17
C LEU A 14 -11.95 -6.86 14.10
N GLN A 15 -12.42 -5.93 14.93
CA GLN A 15 -11.83 -4.60 15.01
C GLN A 15 -10.35 -4.65 15.42
N ALA A 16 -10.04 -5.49 16.41
CA ALA A 16 -8.66 -5.68 16.85
C ALA A 16 -7.79 -6.28 15.75
N LYS A 17 -8.33 -7.23 14.99
CA LYS A 17 -7.61 -7.83 13.87
C LYS A 17 -7.36 -6.81 12.76
N MET A 18 -8.35 -5.98 12.46
CA MET A 18 -8.21 -4.95 11.44
C MET A 18 -7.16 -3.92 11.86
N GLN A 19 -7.18 -3.53 13.12
CA GLN A 19 -6.20 -2.57 13.64
C GLN A 19 -4.79 -3.14 13.57
N ARG A 20 -4.62 -4.41 13.95
CA ARG A 20 -3.33 -5.08 13.87
C ARG A 20 -2.85 -5.20 12.43
N LEU A 21 -3.77 -5.51 11.52
CA LEU A 21 -3.43 -5.60 10.10
C LEU A 21 -2.98 -4.27 9.56
N GLN A 22 -3.66 -3.17 9.94
CA GLN A 22 -3.25 -1.84 9.53
C GLN A 22 -1.85 -1.50 10.04
N GLU A 23 -1.54 -1.88 11.27
CA GLU A 23 -0.21 -1.67 11.83
C GLU A 23 0.85 -2.48 11.09
N GLU A 24 0.54 -3.73 10.76
CA GLU A 24 1.44 -4.58 9.99
C GLU A 24 1.66 -4.05 8.58
N MET A 25 0.59 -3.58 7.94
CA MET A 25 0.69 -3.01 6.60
C MET A 25 1.48 -1.70 6.60
N ALA A 26 1.37 -0.92 7.68
CA ALA A 26 2.13 0.32 7.80
C ALA A 26 3.64 0.08 7.78
N GLU A 27 4.08 -1.08 8.27
CA GLU A 27 5.49 -1.45 8.29
C GLU A 27 5.94 -2.13 7.00
N LYS A 28 5.01 -2.65 6.22
CA LYS A 28 5.35 -3.26 4.93
C LYS A 28 5.64 -2.20 3.90
N THR A 29 6.59 -2.52 3.04
CA THR A 29 7.01 -1.61 1.99
C THR A 29 6.85 -2.26 0.63
N ILE A 30 6.70 -1.43 -0.38
CA ILE A 30 6.65 -1.85 -1.76
C ILE A 30 7.59 -0.97 -2.57
N GLU A 31 8.28 -1.57 -3.52
CA GLU A 31 9.27 -0.89 -4.34
C GLU A 31 8.81 -0.86 -5.78
N THR A 32 8.94 0.30 -6.40
CA THR A 32 8.64 0.48 -7.83
C THR A 32 9.80 1.17 -8.51
N THR A 33 9.89 0.97 -9.81
CA THR A 33 10.96 1.59 -10.61
C THR A 33 10.37 2.18 -11.88
N SER A 34 11.11 3.11 -12.47
CA SER A 34 10.82 3.64 -13.79
C SER A 34 12.14 3.85 -14.54
N GLY A 35 12.04 4.04 -15.85
CA GLY A 35 13.21 4.27 -16.69
C GLY A 35 14.21 3.13 -16.67
N GLY A 36 13.73 1.87 -16.65
CA GLY A 36 14.63 0.72 -16.63
C GLY A 36 15.39 0.58 -15.31
N GLY A 37 14.81 1.04 -14.21
CA GLY A 37 15.44 0.95 -12.90
C GLY A 37 16.23 2.19 -12.51
N MET A 38 16.22 3.22 -13.34
CA MET A 38 16.98 4.45 -13.08
C MET A 38 16.40 5.27 -11.94
N VAL A 39 15.09 5.16 -11.69
CA VAL A 39 14.42 5.78 -10.55
C VAL A 39 13.72 4.66 -9.79
N LYS A 40 13.99 4.62 -8.48
CA LYS A 40 13.44 3.61 -7.58
C LYS A 40 12.72 4.32 -6.45
N VAL A 41 11.47 3.94 -6.20
CA VAL A 41 10.66 4.53 -5.14
C VAL A 41 10.17 3.42 -4.20
N VAL A 42 10.27 3.68 -2.91
CA VAL A 42 9.76 2.78 -1.87
C VAL A 42 8.62 3.50 -1.14
N ALA A 43 7.49 2.82 -1.02
CA ALA A 43 6.34 3.33 -0.29
C ALA A 43 5.90 2.34 0.78
N SER A 44 5.29 2.85 1.84
CA SER A 44 4.72 2.00 2.90
C SER A 44 3.24 1.74 2.64
N GLY A 45 2.68 0.79 3.41
CA GLY A 45 1.25 0.52 3.34
C GLY A 45 0.38 1.67 3.83
N LYS A 46 0.96 2.67 4.47
CA LYS A 46 0.26 3.91 4.82
C LYS A 46 0.23 4.90 3.67
N GLN A 47 0.70 4.50 2.50
CA GLN A 47 0.81 5.36 1.32
C GLN A 47 1.75 6.55 1.55
N GLN A 48 2.84 6.28 2.27
CA GLN A 48 3.90 7.26 2.46
C GLN A 48 5.10 6.86 1.63
N ILE A 49 5.68 7.83 0.95
CA ILE A 49 6.93 7.62 0.24
C ILE A 49 8.06 7.62 1.25
N ILE A 50 8.77 6.51 1.31
CA ILE A 50 9.87 6.33 2.27
C ILE A 50 11.19 6.77 1.67
N SER A 51 11.44 6.44 0.41
CA SER A 51 12.69 6.79 -0.24
C SER A 51 12.52 6.92 -1.74
N ILE A 52 13.36 7.74 -2.33
CA ILE A 52 13.50 7.88 -3.78
C ILE A 52 14.99 7.79 -4.09
N GLN A 53 15.37 6.85 -4.94
CA GLN A 53 16.74 6.69 -5.40
C GLN A 53 16.80 7.00 -6.90
N ILE A 54 17.72 7.86 -7.27
CA ILE A 54 17.86 8.31 -8.65
C ILE A 54 19.30 8.03 -9.08
N GLU A 55 19.45 7.29 -10.19
CA GLU A 55 20.78 7.05 -10.76
C GLU A 55 21.29 8.32 -11.42
N LYS A 56 22.60 8.55 -11.31
CA LYS A 56 23.22 9.76 -11.83
C LYS A 56 23.03 9.92 -13.34
N GLU A 57 22.93 8.80 -14.06
CA GLU A 57 22.83 8.80 -15.51
C GLU A 57 21.58 9.52 -16.02
N VAL A 58 20.51 9.58 -15.22
CA VAL A 58 19.27 10.25 -15.64
C VAL A 58 19.18 11.69 -15.15
N VAL A 59 20.19 12.15 -14.41
CA VAL A 59 20.20 13.53 -13.93
C VAL A 59 20.91 14.39 -14.99
N ASP A 60 20.11 14.99 -15.84
CA ASP A 60 20.58 15.82 -16.95
C ASP A 60 19.97 17.22 -16.80
N PRO A 61 20.79 18.24 -16.50
CA PRO A 61 20.26 19.59 -16.33
C PRO A 61 19.60 20.15 -17.59
N ASP A 62 19.92 19.58 -18.75
CA ASP A 62 19.31 20.01 -20.02
C ASP A 62 18.01 19.27 -20.32
N ASP A 63 17.65 18.27 -19.52
CA ASP A 63 16.39 17.52 -19.72
C ASP A 63 15.77 17.19 -18.36
N VAL A 64 15.38 18.22 -17.66
CA VAL A 64 14.75 18.10 -16.33
C VAL A 64 13.36 17.47 -16.45
N GLU A 65 12.66 17.71 -17.55
CA GLU A 65 11.33 17.13 -17.78
C GLU A 65 11.35 15.61 -17.76
N MET A 66 12.34 14.99 -18.40
CA MET A 66 12.47 13.55 -18.40
C MET A 66 12.56 13.00 -16.98
N LEU A 67 13.39 13.65 -16.13
CA LEU A 67 13.55 13.24 -14.74
C LEU A 67 12.25 13.40 -13.97
N GLN A 68 11.54 14.49 -14.18
CA GLN A 68 10.25 14.73 -13.53
C GLN A 68 9.25 13.64 -13.90
N ASP A 69 9.19 13.26 -15.18
CA ASP A 69 8.27 12.23 -15.64
C ASP A 69 8.62 10.86 -15.04
N LEU A 70 9.91 10.53 -14.95
CA LEU A 70 10.34 9.27 -14.36
C LEU A 70 9.98 9.19 -12.88
N ILE A 71 10.20 10.28 -12.14
CA ILE A 71 9.86 10.32 -10.72
C ILE A 71 8.35 10.23 -10.54
N LEU A 72 7.60 10.98 -11.32
CA LEU A 72 6.14 10.98 -11.23
C LEU A 72 5.57 9.58 -11.48
N ALA A 73 6.06 8.90 -12.52
CA ALA A 73 5.61 7.55 -12.84
C ALA A 73 5.91 6.58 -11.71
N ALA A 74 7.12 6.62 -11.15
CA ALA A 74 7.52 5.69 -10.09
C ALA A 74 6.75 5.97 -8.79
N VAL A 75 6.53 7.24 -8.44
CA VAL A 75 5.79 7.62 -7.24
C VAL A 75 4.33 7.19 -7.35
N ASN A 76 3.69 7.49 -8.47
CA ASN A 76 2.29 7.11 -8.66
C ASN A 76 2.11 5.59 -8.65
N ASP A 77 3.04 4.86 -9.27
CA ASP A 77 3.00 3.41 -9.27
C ASP A 77 3.19 2.85 -7.85
N ALA A 78 4.11 3.44 -7.08
CA ALA A 78 4.34 3.02 -5.71
C ALA A 78 3.11 3.22 -4.84
N LEU A 79 2.44 4.35 -4.97
CA LEU A 79 1.22 4.63 -4.21
C LEU A 79 0.09 3.68 -4.61
N LEU A 80 -0.06 3.42 -5.90
CA LEU A 80 -1.07 2.49 -6.40
C LEU A 80 -0.82 1.07 -5.87
N LYS A 81 0.40 0.59 -5.98
CA LYS A 81 0.74 -0.76 -5.52
C LYS A 81 0.66 -0.89 -4.01
N SER A 82 0.99 0.17 -3.28
CA SER A 82 0.80 0.21 -1.83
C SER A 82 -0.68 0.04 -1.48
N GLN A 83 -1.55 0.75 -2.17
CA GLN A 83 -2.99 0.65 -1.96
C GLN A 83 -3.50 -0.75 -2.31
N GLU A 84 -3.05 -1.31 -3.41
CA GLU A 84 -3.43 -2.67 -3.81
C GLU A 84 -2.98 -3.71 -2.79
N MET A 85 -1.77 -3.56 -2.26
CA MET A 85 -1.25 -4.45 -1.23
C MET A 85 -2.15 -4.45 0.00
N VAL A 86 -2.52 -3.28 0.48
CA VAL A 86 -3.42 -3.15 1.64
C VAL A 86 -4.79 -3.73 1.34
N THR A 87 -5.34 -3.43 0.16
CA THR A 87 -6.65 -3.93 -0.25
C THR A 87 -6.66 -5.45 -0.31
N GLN A 88 -5.63 -6.07 -0.85
CA GLN A 88 -5.53 -7.52 -0.93
C GLN A 88 -5.47 -8.16 0.45
N GLU A 89 -4.71 -7.57 1.37
CA GLU A 89 -4.63 -8.11 2.73
C GLU A 89 -5.94 -7.94 3.48
N MET A 90 -6.62 -6.81 3.28
CA MET A 90 -7.94 -6.60 3.88
C MET A 90 -8.98 -7.56 3.29
N SER A 91 -8.88 -7.87 2.00
CA SER A 91 -9.76 -8.84 1.35
C SER A 91 -9.60 -10.24 1.95
N LYS A 92 -8.38 -10.63 2.26
CA LYS A 92 -8.13 -11.92 2.90
C LYS A 92 -8.82 -12.01 4.25
N LEU A 93 -8.81 -10.92 5.00
CA LEU A 93 -9.46 -10.87 6.30
C LEU A 93 -10.97 -10.95 6.17
N THR A 94 -11.56 -10.21 5.23
CA THR A 94 -13.01 -10.19 5.02
C THR A 94 -13.51 -11.36 4.17
N GLY A 95 -12.63 -11.92 3.34
CA GLY A 95 -12.98 -13.05 2.46
C GLY A 95 -13.47 -14.28 3.21
N GLY A 96 -12.99 -14.47 4.44
CA GLY A 96 -13.44 -15.57 5.28
C GLY A 96 -14.85 -15.40 5.84
N LEU A 97 -15.38 -14.19 5.77
CA LEU A 97 -16.72 -13.88 6.28
C LEU A 97 -17.83 -14.14 5.26
N ASN A 98 -17.46 -14.26 3.99
CA ASN A 98 -18.40 -14.59 2.92
C ASN A 98 -19.71 -13.79 3.00
N ILE A 99 -19.59 -12.46 2.93
CA ILE A 99 -20.73 -11.56 3.06
C ILE A 99 -21.38 -11.38 1.69
N PRO A 100 -22.62 -11.84 1.49
CA PRO A 100 -23.30 -11.65 0.20
C PRO A 100 -23.59 -10.17 -0.04
N GLY A 101 -23.39 -9.72 -1.27
CA GLY A 101 -23.73 -8.37 -1.66
C GLY A 101 -22.59 -7.38 -1.62
N LEU A 102 -21.42 -7.79 -1.15
CA LEU A 102 -20.22 -6.93 -1.17
C LEU A 102 -19.35 -7.16 -2.40
N MET A 103 -19.80 -8.04 -3.29
CA MET A 103 -19.07 -8.29 -4.53
C MET A 103 -19.70 -7.59 -5.71
#